data_3e22994ea7e0157a80f5132db852582b
#
_entry.id   3e22994ea7e0157a80f5132db852582b
#
_cell.length_a   1.000
_cell.length_b   1.000
_cell.length_c   1.000
_cell.angle_alpha   90.00
_cell.angle_beta   90.00
_cell.angle_gamma   90.00
#
_symmetry.space_group_name_H-M   'P 1'
#
loop_
_entity.id
_entity.type
_entity.pdbx_description
1 polymer ?
#
loop_
_entity_poly.entity_id
_entity_poly.type
_entity_poly.pdbx_seq_one_letter_code
_entity_poly.pdbx_strand_id
1 'polypeptide(L)'
;MRAIILIGINFVRSQWVAAAVMCAYVIGLGSIYRLHTQSEEILFFLRWNAAYAVLFATMIAIPVLQTERKSRRILAVLSKGIYRWQYLSGTLCGCAIVSAMFCLLVGGTAAWLGQQSGIAANGLGGILLALFFCCVASASTALFFAAFLHPLLAMAATSVVLALPIALDQVGIKTAWALYPLGALFRALWFFHFQPVSGLGTIMLSAVFQTLVFLIAACAVFARRDVTISPE
;
A
#
# COMPACT_ATOMS: atom_id res chain seq x y z
N MET A 1 12.75 1.87 -19.34
CA MET A 1 13.09 1.57 -17.94
C MET A 1 13.63 2.76 -17.15
N ARG A 2 14.63 3.51 -17.63
CA ARG A 2 15.18 4.69 -16.89
C ARG A 2 14.13 5.71 -16.46
N ALA A 3 13.13 6.01 -17.28
CA ALA A 3 12.06 6.96 -16.96
C ALA A 3 11.22 6.52 -15.75
N ILE A 4 10.85 5.23 -15.65
CA ILE A 4 10.06 4.67 -14.55
C ILE A 4 10.81 4.84 -13.22
N ILE A 5 12.11 4.49 -13.21
CA ILE A 5 12.95 4.60 -12.02
C ILE A 5 13.10 6.06 -11.59
N LEU A 6 13.35 6.98 -12.52
CA LEU A 6 13.49 8.40 -12.20
C LEU A 6 12.20 9.00 -11.63
N ILE A 7 11.04 8.63 -12.19
CA ILE A 7 9.73 9.07 -11.68
C ILE A 7 9.53 8.51 -10.26
N GLY A 8 9.83 7.23 -10.04
CA GLY A 8 9.73 6.60 -8.73
C GLY A 8 10.63 7.27 -7.68
N ILE A 9 11.88 7.56 -8.00
CA ILE A 9 12.82 8.26 -7.09
C ILE A 9 12.32 9.68 -6.79
N ASN A 10 11.86 10.41 -7.81
CA ASN A 10 11.32 11.76 -7.61
C ASN A 10 10.05 11.75 -6.75
N PHE A 11 9.21 10.72 -6.91
CA PHE A 11 8.06 10.47 -6.04
C PHE A 11 8.50 10.30 -4.59
N VAL A 12 9.43 9.37 -4.31
CA VAL A 12 9.93 9.13 -2.95
C VAL A 12 10.48 10.43 -2.34
N ARG A 13 11.24 11.20 -3.13
CA ARG A 13 11.76 12.49 -2.68
C ARG A 13 10.65 13.49 -2.36
N SER A 14 9.54 13.48 -3.08
CA SER A 14 8.41 14.38 -2.81
C SER A 14 7.63 13.98 -1.56
N GLN A 15 7.66 12.71 -1.17
CA GLN A 15 6.93 12.14 -0.02
C GLN A 15 7.81 11.95 1.22
N TRP A 16 9.03 12.47 1.25
CA TRP A 16 9.97 12.25 2.33
C TRP A 16 9.45 12.68 3.70
N VAL A 17 8.66 13.77 3.76
CA VAL A 17 8.05 14.28 5.01
C VAL A 17 7.04 13.27 5.53
N ALA A 18 6.15 12.76 4.66
CA ALA A 18 5.16 11.75 5.04
C ALA A 18 5.85 10.46 5.50
N ALA A 19 6.90 10.04 4.82
CA ALA A 19 7.70 8.89 5.21
C ALA A 19 8.38 9.11 6.58
N ALA A 20 8.96 10.29 6.82
CA ALA A 20 9.59 10.63 8.10
C ALA A 20 8.60 10.65 9.27
N VAL A 21 7.40 11.21 9.07
CA VAL A 21 6.33 11.20 10.08
C VAL A 21 5.91 9.77 10.40
N MET A 22 5.78 8.90 9.41
CA MET A 22 5.43 7.51 9.62
C MET A 22 6.55 6.72 10.32
N CYS A 23 7.81 7.00 10.00
CA CYS A 23 8.94 6.43 10.73
C CYS A 23 8.91 6.83 12.21
N ALA A 24 8.71 8.12 12.49
CA ALA A 24 8.62 8.63 13.86
C ALA A 24 7.44 8.00 14.62
N TYR A 25 6.30 7.81 13.95
CA TYR A 25 5.12 7.15 14.51
C TYR A 25 5.42 5.68 14.89
N VAL A 26 5.99 4.88 13.98
CA VAL A 26 6.31 3.47 14.23
C VAL A 26 7.33 3.33 15.36
N ILE A 27 8.39 4.15 15.36
CA ILE A 27 9.42 4.15 16.40
C ILE A 27 8.83 4.58 17.76
N GLY A 28 7.99 5.63 17.75
CA GLY A 28 7.32 6.12 18.95
C GLY A 28 6.41 5.06 19.58
N LEU A 29 5.56 4.41 18.77
CA LEU A 29 4.73 3.31 19.24
C LEU A 29 5.58 2.13 19.73
N GLY A 30 6.60 1.73 18.99
CA GLY A 30 7.50 0.65 19.41
C GLY A 30 8.16 0.94 20.76
N SER A 31 8.51 2.21 21.03
CA SER A 31 9.06 2.65 22.32
C SER A 31 8.05 2.52 23.47
N ILE A 32 6.77 2.81 23.21
CA ILE A 32 5.68 2.65 24.19
C ILE A 32 5.45 1.17 24.49
N TYR A 33 5.35 0.34 23.44
CA TYR A 33 5.13 -1.11 23.61
C TYR A 33 6.32 -1.84 24.24
N ARG A 34 7.52 -1.26 24.24
CA ARG A 34 8.67 -1.78 24.97
C ARG A 34 8.43 -1.92 26.47
N LEU A 35 7.56 -1.09 27.05
CA LEU A 35 7.23 -1.11 28.47
C LEU A 35 6.30 -2.28 28.84
N HIS A 36 5.66 -2.88 27.85
CA HIS A 36 4.71 -3.97 27.97
C HIS A 36 5.17 -5.12 27.06
N THR A 37 5.70 -6.18 27.62
CA THR A 37 6.40 -7.25 26.87
C THR A 37 5.56 -8.50 26.68
N GLN A 38 4.24 -8.40 26.60
CA GLN A 38 3.37 -9.54 26.36
C GLN A 38 3.23 -9.85 24.87
N SER A 39 3.17 -11.13 24.50
CA SER A 39 3.03 -11.59 23.11
C SER A 39 1.79 -11.01 22.42
N GLU A 40 0.70 -10.87 23.15
CA GLU A 40 -0.56 -10.30 22.63
C GLU A 40 -0.41 -8.84 22.20
N GLU A 41 0.39 -8.06 22.90
CA GLU A 41 0.61 -6.64 22.59
C GLU A 41 1.46 -6.48 21.32
N ILE A 42 2.44 -7.36 21.10
CA ILE A 42 3.23 -7.35 19.85
C ILE A 42 2.34 -7.71 18.65
N LEU A 43 1.43 -8.65 18.81
CA LEU A 43 0.44 -9.01 17.79
C LEU A 43 -0.52 -7.86 17.53
N PHE A 44 -0.98 -7.18 18.57
CA PHE A 44 -1.82 -6.00 18.46
C PHE A 44 -1.09 -4.87 17.70
N PHE A 45 0.15 -4.58 18.07
CA PHE A 45 1.03 -3.65 17.37
C PHE A 45 1.14 -3.99 15.87
N LEU A 46 1.38 -5.26 15.54
CA LEU A 46 1.52 -5.71 14.16
C LEU A 46 0.22 -5.55 13.36
N ARG A 47 -0.93 -5.92 13.94
CA ARG A 47 -2.26 -5.81 13.31
C ARG A 47 -2.62 -4.35 12.99
N TRP A 48 -2.43 -3.45 13.96
CA TRP A 48 -2.71 -2.03 13.76
C TRP A 48 -1.78 -1.40 12.72
N ASN A 49 -0.50 -1.68 12.81
CA ASN A 49 0.46 -1.14 11.84
C ASN A 49 0.24 -1.70 10.42
N ALA A 50 -0.26 -2.93 10.29
CA ALA A 50 -0.67 -3.47 8.99
C ALA A 50 -1.85 -2.69 8.39
N ALA A 51 -2.87 -2.35 9.20
CA ALA A 51 -3.98 -1.51 8.76
C ALA A 51 -3.50 -0.10 8.34
N TYR A 52 -2.65 0.53 9.15
CA TYR A 52 -2.05 1.83 8.82
C TYR A 52 -1.17 1.78 7.57
N ALA A 53 -0.42 0.70 7.34
CA ALA A 53 0.39 0.53 6.14
C ALA A 53 -0.45 0.60 4.87
N VAL A 54 -1.58 -0.10 4.85
CA VAL A 54 -2.52 -0.11 3.72
C VAL A 54 -3.17 1.26 3.52
N LEU A 55 -3.65 1.88 4.60
CA LEU A 55 -4.22 3.24 4.55
C LEU A 55 -3.18 4.25 4.06
N PHE A 56 -1.97 4.17 4.56
CA PHE A 56 -0.87 5.05 4.16
C PHE A 56 -0.54 4.89 2.68
N ALA A 57 -0.46 3.65 2.17
CA ALA A 57 -0.22 3.38 0.76
C ALA A 57 -1.30 4.02 -0.14
N THR A 58 -2.58 4.00 0.28
CA THR A 58 -3.67 4.66 -0.45
C THR A 58 -3.58 6.18 -0.36
N MET A 59 -3.27 6.72 0.84
CA MET A 59 -3.18 8.16 1.09
C MET A 59 -2.05 8.84 0.33
N ILE A 60 -0.91 8.17 0.10
CA ILE A 60 0.18 8.72 -0.70
C ILE A 60 -0.07 8.61 -2.21
N ALA A 61 -0.82 7.59 -2.66
CA ALA A 61 -1.07 7.35 -4.07
C ALA A 61 -2.06 8.36 -4.68
N ILE A 62 -3.12 8.73 -3.95
CA ILE A 62 -4.22 9.56 -4.46
C ILE A 62 -3.80 11.01 -4.77
N PRO A 63 -3.14 11.75 -3.84
CA PRO A 63 -2.86 13.18 -4.05
C PRO A 63 -1.87 13.44 -5.18
N VAL A 64 -0.99 12.49 -5.47
CA VAL A 64 0.10 12.68 -6.42
C VAL A 64 -0.40 13.00 -7.81
N LEU A 65 -1.33 12.20 -8.34
CA LEU A 65 -1.92 12.43 -9.65
C LEU A 65 -2.60 13.81 -9.75
N GLN A 66 -3.18 14.28 -8.67
CA GLN A 66 -3.90 15.54 -8.66
C GLN A 66 -3.00 16.75 -8.46
N THR A 67 -2.02 16.66 -7.56
CA THR A 67 -1.03 17.70 -7.35
C THR A 67 -0.23 17.96 -8.63
N GLU A 68 0.12 16.89 -9.34
CA GLU A 68 0.85 17.02 -10.60
C GLU A 68 -0.03 17.51 -11.75
N ARG A 69 -1.33 17.22 -11.77
CA ARG A 69 -2.29 17.83 -12.71
C ARG A 69 -2.40 19.34 -12.46
N LYS A 70 -2.59 19.78 -11.21
CA LYS A 70 -2.69 21.20 -10.85
C LYS A 70 -1.40 21.97 -11.16
N SER A 71 -0.24 21.36 -10.92
CA SER A 71 1.08 21.99 -11.14
C SER A 71 1.55 21.97 -12.60
N ARG A 72 0.74 21.46 -13.54
CA ARG A 72 1.11 21.27 -14.97
C ARG A 72 2.38 20.43 -15.20
N ARG A 73 2.95 19.81 -14.13
CA ARG A 73 4.15 18.97 -14.24
C ARG A 73 3.92 17.75 -15.12
N ILE A 74 2.72 17.17 -15.10
CA ILE A 74 2.35 16.06 -16.00
C ILE A 74 2.59 16.45 -17.47
N LEU A 75 2.20 17.65 -17.88
CA LEU A 75 2.40 18.11 -19.25
C LEU A 75 3.89 18.26 -19.59
N ALA A 76 4.68 18.80 -18.66
CA ALA A 76 6.13 18.94 -18.84
C ALA A 76 6.84 17.57 -18.91
N VAL A 77 6.33 16.56 -18.21
CA VAL A 77 6.86 15.19 -18.26
C VAL A 77 6.44 14.51 -19.56
N LEU A 78 5.18 14.64 -19.96
CA LEU A 78 4.66 14.03 -21.19
C LEU A 78 5.24 14.69 -22.46
N SER A 79 5.55 15.99 -22.42
CA SER A 79 6.22 16.68 -23.55
C SER A 79 7.64 16.16 -23.82
N LYS A 80 8.28 15.50 -22.85
CA LYS A 80 9.58 14.85 -23.00
C LYS A 80 9.51 13.45 -23.61
N GLY A 81 8.38 13.06 -24.20
CA GLY A 81 8.23 11.76 -24.87
C GLY A 81 8.03 10.58 -23.91
N ILE A 82 7.65 10.85 -22.66
CA ILE A 82 7.33 9.79 -21.68
C ILE A 82 5.90 9.32 -21.90
N TYR A 83 5.71 8.03 -22.10
CA TYR A 83 4.38 7.46 -22.26
C TYR A 83 3.60 7.51 -20.94
N ARG A 84 2.27 7.68 -21.02
CA ARG A 84 1.36 7.75 -19.87
C ARG A 84 1.45 6.54 -18.94
N TRP A 85 1.61 5.35 -19.54
CA TRP A 85 1.78 4.11 -18.75
C TRP A 85 3.09 4.07 -17.96
N GLN A 86 4.18 4.63 -18.52
CA GLN A 86 5.47 4.73 -17.82
C GLN A 86 5.38 5.65 -16.60
N TYR A 87 4.59 6.71 -16.73
CA TYR A 87 4.33 7.63 -15.64
C TYR A 87 3.59 6.94 -14.49
N LEU A 88 2.45 6.25 -14.77
CA LEU A 88 1.68 5.54 -13.75
C LEU A 88 2.49 4.39 -13.12
N SER A 89 3.22 3.63 -13.92
CA SER A 89 4.10 2.57 -13.41
C SER A 89 5.23 3.13 -12.55
N GLY A 90 5.80 4.29 -12.90
CA GLY A 90 6.80 4.96 -12.10
C GLY A 90 6.26 5.46 -10.76
N THR A 91 5.05 6.02 -10.75
CA THR A 91 4.35 6.42 -9.53
C THR A 91 4.07 5.22 -8.62
N LEU A 92 3.57 4.11 -9.19
CA LEU A 92 3.34 2.88 -8.43
C LEU A 92 4.66 2.30 -7.87
N CYS A 93 5.74 2.35 -8.64
CA CYS A 93 7.07 1.96 -8.17
C CYS A 93 7.52 2.81 -6.97
N GLY A 94 7.29 4.12 -7.02
CA GLY A 94 7.55 5.03 -5.90
C GLY A 94 6.72 4.69 -4.66
N CYS A 95 5.42 4.42 -4.82
CA CYS A 95 4.55 3.94 -3.74
C CYS A 95 5.07 2.62 -3.16
N ALA A 96 5.52 1.68 -4.01
CA ALA A 96 6.07 0.40 -3.58
C ALA A 96 7.35 0.59 -2.74
N ILE A 97 8.25 1.50 -3.13
CA ILE A 97 9.47 1.79 -2.36
C ILE A 97 9.10 2.34 -0.97
N VAL A 98 8.20 3.31 -0.89
CA VAL A 98 7.77 3.88 0.40
C VAL A 98 7.07 2.84 1.26
N SER A 99 6.21 2.01 0.68
CA SER A 99 5.54 0.91 1.39
C SER A 99 6.54 -0.15 1.88
N ALA A 100 7.57 -0.47 1.09
CA ALA A 100 8.63 -1.39 1.51
C ALA A 100 9.40 -0.85 2.71
N MET A 101 9.78 0.44 2.69
CA MET A 101 10.43 1.08 3.84
C MET A 101 9.57 1.01 5.10
N PHE A 102 8.27 1.28 4.97
CA PHE A 102 7.34 1.18 6.10
C PHE A 102 7.21 -0.26 6.62
N CYS A 103 7.04 -1.24 5.74
CA CYS A 103 6.97 -2.66 6.13
C CYS A 103 8.26 -3.13 6.81
N LEU A 104 9.44 -2.69 6.35
CA LEU A 104 10.72 -3.00 6.99
C LEU A 104 10.83 -2.39 8.38
N LEU A 105 10.34 -1.17 8.59
CA LEU A 105 10.32 -0.52 9.90
C LEU A 105 9.39 -1.26 10.87
N VAL A 106 8.17 -1.57 10.45
CA VAL A 106 7.21 -2.33 11.26
C VAL A 106 7.77 -3.70 11.61
N GLY A 107 8.37 -4.38 10.64
CA GLY A 107 9.00 -5.69 10.82
C GLY A 107 10.20 -5.65 11.76
N GLY A 108 11.08 -4.67 11.57
CA GLY A 108 12.23 -4.46 12.45
C GLY A 108 11.84 -4.17 13.89
N THR A 109 10.82 -3.31 14.08
CA THR A 109 10.28 -3.00 15.40
C THR A 109 9.60 -4.23 16.04
N ALA A 110 8.79 -4.97 15.29
CA ALA A 110 8.15 -6.18 15.79
C ALA A 110 9.18 -7.28 16.13
N ALA A 111 10.20 -7.45 15.31
CA ALA A 111 11.29 -8.40 15.58
C ALA A 111 12.09 -8.01 16.82
N TRP A 112 12.38 -6.72 16.99
CA TRP A 112 13.08 -6.20 18.15
C TRP A 112 12.28 -6.41 19.45
N LEU A 113 10.98 -6.11 19.43
CA LEU A 113 10.08 -6.38 20.56
C LEU A 113 9.98 -7.88 20.86
N GLY A 114 9.89 -8.72 19.83
CA GLY A 114 9.87 -10.19 19.97
C GLY A 114 11.12 -10.74 20.63
N GLN A 115 12.31 -10.25 20.26
CA GLN A 115 13.57 -10.65 20.87
C GLN A 115 13.61 -10.32 22.37
N GLN A 116 13.11 -9.17 22.77
CA GLN A 116 13.05 -8.78 24.18
C GLN A 116 12.08 -9.67 25.00
N SER A 117 11.03 -10.15 24.37
CA SER A 117 10.04 -11.04 24.98
C SER A 117 10.43 -12.52 24.90
N GLY A 118 11.60 -12.85 24.34
CA GLY A 118 12.04 -14.25 24.14
C GLY A 118 11.22 -15.01 23.08
N ILE A 119 10.47 -14.29 22.24
CA ILE A 119 9.61 -14.88 21.20
C ILE A 119 10.40 -14.96 19.90
N ALA A 120 10.53 -16.16 19.35
CA ALA A 120 11.15 -16.33 18.04
C ALA A 120 10.27 -15.67 16.95
N ALA A 121 10.85 -14.78 16.15
CA ALA A 121 10.15 -14.06 15.07
C ALA A 121 9.89 -14.95 13.83
N ASN A 122 9.56 -16.23 14.05
CA ASN A 122 9.30 -17.19 12.99
C ASN A 122 8.03 -16.80 12.21
N GLY A 123 8.10 -16.82 10.88
CA GLY A 123 6.97 -16.48 10.01
C GLY A 123 6.72 -14.97 9.81
N LEU A 124 7.35 -14.08 10.60
CA LEU A 124 7.17 -12.63 10.48
C LEU A 124 7.54 -12.12 9.09
N GLY A 125 8.64 -12.58 8.50
CA GLY A 125 9.08 -12.17 7.17
C GLY A 125 8.07 -12.48 6.08
N GLY A 126 7.42 -13.63 6.13
CA GLY A 126 6.36 -14.00 5.18
C GLY A 126 5.14 -13.09 5.26
N ILE A 127 4.70 -12.75 6.47
CA ILE A 127 3.57 -11.81 6.69
C ILE A 127 3.92 -10.40 6.23
N LEU A 128 5.12 -9.91 6.50
CA LEU A 128 5.57 -8.60 6.05
C LEU A 128 5.65 -8.51 4.52
N LEU A 129 6.11 -9.58 3.89
CA LEU A 129 6.13 -9.67 2.43
C LEU A 129 4.71 -9.67 1.85
N ALA A 130 3.78 -10.42 2.43
CA ALA A 130 2.37 -10.40 2.04
C ALA A 130 1.75 -9.01 2.27
N LEU A 131 2.05 -8.35 3.40
CA LEU A 131 1.62 -6.98 3.68
C LEU A 131 2.14 -5.99 2.62
N PHE A 132 3.40 -6.10 2.25
CA PHE A 132 3.99 -5.27 1.19
C PHE A 132 3.21 -5.41 -0.13
N PHE A 133 2.95 -6.63 -0.59
CA PHE A 133 2.16 -6.85 -1.81
C PHE A 133 0.73 -6.31 -1.70
N CYS A 134 0.10 -6.43 -0.53
CA CYS A 134 -1.22 -5.84 -0.28
C CYS A 134 -1.19 -4.31 -0.30
N CYS A 135 -0.13 -3.66 0.21
CA CYS A 135 0.05 -2.22 0.11
C CYS A 135 0.18 -1.76 -1.35
N VAL A 136 0.95 -2.50 -2.17
CA VAL A 136 1.10 -2.20 -3.60
C VAL A 136 -0.23 -2.38 -4.34
N ALA A 137 -1.00 -3.42 -4.03
CA ALA A 137 -2.33 -3.64 -4.60
C ALA A 137 -3.31 -2.51 -4.22
N SER A 138 -3.28 -2.07 -2.96
CA SER A 138 -4.10 -0.96 -2.49
C SER A 138 -3.70 0.37 -3.15
N ALA A 139 -2.41 0.63 -3.32
CA ALA A 139 -1.91 1.81 -4.03
C ALA A 139 -2.33 1.79 -5.52
N SER A 140 -2.28 0.65 -6.20
CA SER A 140 -2.72 0.54 -7.60
C SER A 140 -4.22 0.79 -7.76
N THR A 141 -5.03 0.27 -6.83
CA THR A 141 -6.48 0.53 -6.77
C THR A 141 -6.76 2.02 -6.54
N ALA A 142 -6.01 2.65 -5.64
CA ALA A 142 -6.09 4.08 -5.37
C ALA A 142 -5.71 4.93 -6.59
N LEU A 143 -4.65 4.59 -7.32
CA LEU A 143 -4.24 5.25 -8.55
C LEU A 143 -5.31 5.12 -9.65
N PHE A 144 -5.97 3.98 -9.76
CA PHE A 144 -7.08 3.79 -10.70
C PHE A 144 -8.20 4.77 -10.42
N PHE A 145 -8.70 4.87 -9.19
CA PHE A 145 -9.76 5.80 -8.85
C PHE A 145 -9.30 7.27 -8.93
N ALA A 146 -8.07 7.57 -8.54
CA ALA A 146 -7.50 8.91 -8.67
C ALA A 146 -7.35 9.37 -10.12
N ALA A 147 -7.32 8.43 -11.09
CA ALA A 147 -7.25 8.75 -12.51
C ALA A 147 -8.50 9.48 -13.01
N PHE A 148 -9.69 9.31 -12.39
CA PHE A 148 -10.94 9.90 -12.88
C PHE A 148 -11.81 10.55 -11.81
N LEU A 149 -11.60 10.29 -10.53
CA LEU A 149 -12.36 10.88 -9.43
C LEU A 149 -11.61 12.01 -8.73
N HIS A 150 -12.37 12.87 -8.05
CA HIS A 150 -11.82 13.83 -7.10
C HIS A 150 -11.15 13.10 -5.92
N PRO A 151 -10.11 13.68 -5.22
CA PRO A 151 -9.37 12.98 -4.16
C PRO A 151 -10.24 12.33 -3.11
N LEU A 152 -11.21 13.06 -2.58
CA LEU A 152 -12.10 12.56 -1.54
C LEU A 152 -12.95 11.37 -2.04
N LEU A 153 -13.47 11.47 -3.25
CA LEU A 153 -14.25 10.37 -3.85
C LEU A 153 -13.36 9.17 -4.21
N ALA A 154 -12.14 9.43 -4.69
CA ALA A 154 -11.17 8.35 -4.95
C ALA A 154 -10.80 7.60 -3.66
N MET A 155 -10.62 8.33 -2.56
CA MET A 155 -10.34 7.75 -1.25
C MET A 155 -11.53 6.90 -0.76
N ALA A 156 -12.74 7.44 -0.83
CA ALA A 156 -13.96 6.72 -0.45
C ALA A 156 -14.16 5.47 -1.31
N ALA A 157 -14.06 5.59 -2.65
CA ALA A 157 -14.20 4.46 -3.57
C ALA A 157 -13.14 3.37 -3.32
N THR A 158 -11.88 3.77 -3.10
CA THR A 158 -10.81 2.84 -2.77
C THR A 158 -11.11 2.12 -1.46
N SER A 159 -11.52 2.84 -0.42
CA SER A 159 -11.85 2.26 0.88
C SER A 159 -13.03 1.28 0.79
N VAL A 160 -14.05 1.61 0.00
CA VAL A 160 -15.19 0.71 -0.25
C VAL A 160 -14.74 -0.56 -0.96
N VAL A 161 -13.95 -0.44 -2.03
CA VAL A 161 -13.45 -1.62 -2.77
C VAL A 161 -12.56 -2.49 -1.90
N LEU A 162 -11.77 -1.92 -1.02
CA LEU A 162 -10.90 -2.65 -0.11
C LEU A 162 -11.64 -3.25 1.10
N ALA A 163 -12.69 -2.60 1.60
CA ALA A 163 -13.44 -3.03 2.77
C ALA A 163 -14.63 -3.95 2.42
N LEU A 164 -15.27 -3.73 1.27
CA LEU A 164 -16.47 -4.49 0.85
C LEU A 164 -16.30 -6.00 0.99
N PRO A 165 -15.24 -6.57 0.52
CA PRO A 165 -15.04 -7.99 0.64
C PRO A 165 -14.90 -8.46 2.09
N ILE A 166 -14.27 -7.69 3.01
CA ILE A 166 -14.19 -8.02 4.44
C ILE A 166 -15.60 -8.07 5.03
N ALA A 167 -16.44 -7.11 4.68
CA ALA A 167 -17.82 -7.07 5.09
C ALA A 167 -18.65 -8.26 4.54
N LEU A 168 -18.45 -8.62 3.28
CA LEU A 168 -19.13 -9.77 2.66
C LEU A 168 -18.75 -11.11 3.29
N ASP A 169 -17.49 -11.28 3.68
CA ASP A 169 -17.04 -12.47 4.38
C ASP A 169 -17.67 -12.61 5.77
N GLN A 170 -17.88 -11.49 6.48
CA GLN A 170 -18.60 -11.47 7.76
C GLN A 170 -20.07 -11.89 7.64
N VAL A 171 -20.71 -11.61 6.51
CA VAL A 171 -22.09 -12.01 6.23
C VAL A 171 -22.18 -13.46 5.69
N GLY A 172 -21.02 -14.15 5.57
CA GLY A 172 -20.98 -15.55 5.11
C GLY A 172 -20.99 -15.72 3.59
N ILE A 173 -20.88 -14.64 2.82
CA ILE A 173 -20.78 -14.69 1.37
C ILE A 173 -19.31 -14.97 1.03
N LYS A 174 -19.03 -16.21 0.61
CA LYS A 174 -17.68 -16.60 0.16
C LYS A 174 -17.36 -15.92 -1.16
N THR A 175 -16.67 -14.79 -1.10
CA THR A 175 -16.13 -14.12 -2.27
C THR A 175 -14.91 -14.85 -2.81
N ALA A 176 -14.74 -14.81 -4.13
CA ALA A 176 -13.61 -15.47 -4.77
C ALA A 176 -12.27 -14.90 -4.24
N TRP A 177 -11.47 -15.75 -3.64
CA TRP A 177 -10.21 -15.42 -2.96
C TRP A 177 -9.20 -14.67 -3.84
N ALA A 178 -9.25 -14.87 -5.16
CA ALA A 178 -8.37 -14.22 -6.12
C ALA A 178 -8.55 -12.70 -6.18
N LEU A 179 -9.68 -12.16 -5.75
CA LEU A 179 -9.97 -10.72 -5.72
C LEU A 179 -9.75 -10.09 -4.34
N TYR A 180 -9.16 -10.84 -3.39
CA TYR A 180 -9.30 -10.57 -1.97
C TYR A 180 -8.05 -10.64 -1.10
N PRO A 181 -6.89 -10.12 -1.55
CA PRO A 181 -5.64 -10.29 -0.81
C PRO A 181 -5.69 -9.64 0.59
N LEU A 182 -6.38 -8.49 0.71
CA LEU A 182 -6.40 -7.73 1.96
C LEU A 182 -7.16 -8.46 3.06
N GLY A 183 -8.35 -8.99 2.75
CA GLY A 183 -9.14 -9.76 3.72
C GLY A 183 -8.43 -11.03 4.17
N ALA A 184 -7.81 -11.74 3.23
CA ALA A 184 -7.02 -12.92 3.52
C ALA A 184 -5.79 -12.60 4.39
N LEU A 185 -5.12 -11.47 4.14
CA LEU A 185 -4.02 -10.99 4.96
C LEU A 185 -4.47 -10.66 6.40
N PHE A 186 -5.56 -9.91 6.57
CA PHE A 186 -6.06 -9.58 7.91
C PHE A 186 -6.50 -10.82 8.68
N ARG A 187 -7.11 -11.80 8.00
CA ARG A 187 -7.43 -13.10 8.62
C ARG A 187 -6.15 -13.82 9.02
N ALA A 188 -5.13 -13.86 8.16
CA ALA A 188 -3.84 -14.46 8.47
C ALA A 188 -3.18 -13.79 9.69
N LEU A 189 -3.22 -12.45 9.76
CA LEU A 189 -2.73 -11.66 10.89
C LEU A 189 -3.52 -11.90 12.18
N TRP A 190 -4.84 -12.15 12.08
CA TRP A 190 -5.67 -12.42 13.25
C TRP A 190 -5.31 -13.74 13.92
N PHE A 191 -5.00 -14.76 13.11
CA PHE A 191 -4.61 -16.10 13.60
C PHE A 191 -3.08 -16.27 13.68
N PHE A 192 -2.31 -15.23 13.46
CA PHE A 192 -0.86 -15.28 13.56
C PHE A 192 -0.41 -15.39 15.02
N HIS A 193 0.41 -16.41 15.33
CA HIS A 193 0.99 -16.67 16.65
C HIS A 193 2.50 -16.96 16.52
N PHE A 194 3.21 -16.14 15.73
CA PHE A 194 4.65 -16.29 15.45
C PHE A 194 5.06 -17.65 14.86
N GLN A 195 4.12 -18.33 14.22
CA GLN A 195 4.35 -19.57 13.48
C GLN A 195 4.24 -19.34 11.98
N PRO A 196 4.89 -20.15 11.13
CA PRO A 196 4.74 -20.07 9.70
C PRO A 196 3.27 -20.24 9.28
N VAL A 197 2.72 -19.24 8.61
CA VAL A 197 1.34 -19.28 8.12
C VAL A 197 1.32 -19.93 6.74
N SER A 198 0.50 -20.97 6.59
CA SER A 198 0.24 -21.58 5.29
C SER A 198 -0.62 -20.65 4.41
N GLY A 199 -0.39 -20.67 3.09
CA GLY A 199 -1.22 -19.90 2.14
C GLY A 199 -0.79 -18.46 1.90
N LEU A 200 0.32 -17.96 2.48
CA LEU A 200 0.83 -16.62 2.17
C LEU A 200 1.14 -16.42 0.70
N GLY A 201 1.58 -17.47 0.00
CA GLY A 201 1.83 -17.43 -1.44
C GLY A 201 0.57 -17.11 -2.26
N THR A 202 -0.59 -17.62 -1.87
CA THR A 202 -1.87 -17.31 -2.53
C THR A 202 -2.28 -15.86 -2.30
N ILE A 203 -2.03 -15.30 -1.12
CA ILE A 203 -2.26 -13.89 -0.80
C ILE A 203 -1.38 -12.99 -1.69
N MET A 204 -0.10 -13.31 -1.78
CA MET A 204 0.84 -12.56 -2.63
C MET A 204 0.44 -12.62 -4.09
N LEU A 205 0.09 -13.81 -4.60
CA LEU A 205 -0.33 -14.00 -6.00
C LEU A 205 -1.61 -13.20 -6.31
N SER A 206 -2.61 -13.24 -5.43
CA SER A 206 -3.83 -12.47 -5.60
C SER A 206 -3.57 -10.95 -5.53
N ALA A 207 -2.66 -10.49 -4.67
CA ALA A 207 -2.26 -9.09 -4.61
C ALA A 207 -1.54 -8.63 -5.88
N VAL A 208 -0.66 -9.46 -6.44
CA VAL A 208 -0.02 -9.18 -7.74
C VAL A 208 -1.06 -9.11 -8.85
N PHE A 209 -1.99 -10.06 -8.90
CA PHE A 209 -3.07 -10.07 -9.88
C PHE A 209 -3.92 -8.80 -9.78
N GLN A 210 -4.37 -8.43 -8.58
CA GLN A 210 -5.12 -7.21 -8.33
C GLN A 210 -4.32 -5.96 -8.78
N THR A 211 -3.04 -5.90 -8.46
CA THR A 211 -2.14 -4.81 -8.87
C THR A 211 -2.12 -4.65 -10.39
N LEU A 212 -1.95 -5.74 -11.13
CA LEU A 212 -1.90 -5.73 -12.59
C LEU A 212 -3.24 -5.29 -13.20
N VAL A 213 -4.36 -5.82 -12.71
CA VAL A 213 -5.70 -5.47 -13.21
C VAL A 213 -5.97 -3.97 -13.04
N PHE A 214 -5.76 -3.43 -11.83
CA PHE A 214 -6.02 -2.00 -11.58
C PHE A 214 -5.00 -1.09 -12.27
N LEU A 215 -3.75 -1.50 -12.42
CA LEU A 215 -2.75 -0.73 -13.15
C LEU A 215 -3.11 -0.65 -14.65
N ILE A 216 -3.49 -1.77 -15.26
CA ILE A 216 -3.92 -1.79 -16.68
C ILE A 216 -5.18 -0.95 -16.86
N ALA A 217 -6.16 -1.08 -15.97
CA ALA A 217 -7.37 -0.29 -16.00
C ALA A 217 -7.07 1.22 -15.81
N ALA A 218 -6.18 1.57 -14.89
CA ALA A 218 -5.72 2.95 -14.70
C ALA A 218 -5.06 3.51 -15.96
N CYS A 219 -4.19 2.73 -16.60
CA CYS A 219 -3.53 3.12 -17.85
C CYS A 219 -4.55 3.32 -18.97
N ALA A 220 -5.55 2.44 -19.10
CA ALA A 220 -6.59 2.54 -20.12
C ALA A 220 -7.48 3.79 -19.92
N VAL A 221 -7.88 4.08 -18.69
CA VAL A 221 -8.65 5.28 -18.35
C VAL A 221 -7.82 6.55 -18.59
N PHE A 222 -6.57 6.54 -18.15
CA PHE A 222 -5.66 7.69 -18.30
C PHE A 222 -5.29 7.97 -19.78
N ALA A 223 -5.28 6.91 -20.61
CA ALA A 223 -5.03 7.06 -22.05
C ALA A 223 -6.21 7.73 -22.79
N ARG A 224 -7.44 7.45 -22.36
CA ARG A 224 -8.66 7.96 -22.99
C ARG A 224 -9.04 9.38 -22.54
N ARG A 225 -8.57 9.80 -21.37
CA ARG A 225 -8.85 11.14 -20.87
C ARG A 225 -7.88 12.14 -21.47
N ASP A 226 -8.43 13.08 -22.25
CA ASP A 226 -7.68 14.27 -22.60
C ASP A 226 -7.33 15.03 -21.33
N VAL A 227 -6.07 15.42 -21.21
CA VAL A 227 -5.62 16.30 -20.14
C VAL A 227 -6.09 17.71 -20.51
N THR A 228 -7.41 17.91 -20.51
CA THR A 228 -8.00 19.23 -20.73
C THR A 228 -7.66 20.08 -19.51
N ILE A 229 -6.82 21.04 -19.74
CA ILE A 229 -6.54 22.12 -18.79
C ILE A 229 -7.80 22.97 -18.79
N SER A 230 -8.57 22.96 -17.70
CA SER A 230 -9.59 23.97 -17.50
C SER A 230 -8.88 25.32 -17.48
N PRO A 231 -9.18 26.26 -18.42
CA PRO A 231 -8.69 27.62 -18.28
C PRO A 231 -9.40 28.20 -17.05
N GLU A 232 -8.65 28.53 -16.02
CA GLU A 232 -9.09 29.47 -14.98
C GLU A 232 -8.96 30.88 -15.51
#